data_91fc40ccac9e206377edc1c2cfc19321
#
_entry.id   91fc40ccac9e206377edc1c2cfc19321
#
_cell.length_a   1.000
_cell.length_b   1.000
_cell.length_c   1.000
_cell.angle_alpha   90.00
_cell.angle_beta   90.00
_cell.angle_gamma   90.00
#
_symmetry.space_group_name_H-M   'P 1'
#
loop_
_entity.id
_entity.type
_entity.pdbx_description
1 polymer ?
#
loop_
_entity_poly.entity_id
_entity_poly.type
_entity_poly.pdbx_seq_one_letter_code
_entity_poly.pdbx_strand_id
1 'polypeptide(L)'
;MMETDIKQYIEERIPELKGRLFPVLTTDISKLSVVYLLTDISSDHVKESQLTLNVIWSDYDECMEIHRKLKEIFAMESDTPFVKYQDTYFHSELSSGGGALFNDDLQMWEISKYYILNWR
;
A
#
# COMPACT_ATOMS: atom_id res chain seq x y z
N MET A 1 -2.97 9.45 13.86
CA MET A 1 -1.60 9.17 13.39
C MET A 1 -1.65 8.70 11.94
N MET A 2 -0.77 9.21 11.12
CA MET A 2 -0.84 9.01 9.67
C MET A 2 -0.83 7.54 9.26
N GLU A 3 0.05 6.73 9.83
CA GLU A 3 0.14 5.31 9.48
C GLU A 3 -1.17 4.57 9.75
N THR A 4 -1.78 4.81 10.90
CA THR A 4 -3.05 4.20 11.26
C THR A 4 -4.16 4.68 10.33
N ASP A 5 -4.15 5.96 9.99
CA ASP A 5 -5.16 6.53 9.09
C ASP A 5 -5.05 5.92 7.69
N ILE A 6 -3.84 5.76 7.16
CA ILE A 6 -3.63 5.15 5.85
C ILE A 6 -4.10 3.70 5.86
N LYS A 7 -3.78 2.95 6.90
CA LYS A 7 -4.23 1.56 7.03
C LYS A 7 -5.75 1.49 7.02
N GLN A 8 -6.41 2.31 7.82
CA GLN A 8 -7.87 2.33 7.89
C GLN A 8 -8.50 2.75 6.57
N TYR A 9 -7.88 3.72 5.88
CA TYR A 9 -8.34 4.17 4.58
C TYR A 9 -8.34 3.03 3.56
N ILE A 10 -7.26 2.24 3.53
CA ILE A 10 -7.18 1.07 2.67
C ILE A 10 -8.27 0.07 3.00
N GLU A 11 -8.48 -0.22 4.27
CA GLU A 11 -9.48 -1.19 4.71
C GLU A 11 -10.90 -0.76 4.34
N GLU A 12 -11.19 0.53 4.38
CA GLU A 12 -12.50 1.04 3.96
C GLU A 12 -12.70 0.98 2.45
N ARG A 13 -11.66 1.29 1.68
CA ARG A 13 -11.73 1.29 0.22
C ARG A 13 -11.70 -0.11 -0.36
N ILE A 14 -11.02 -1.03 0.30
CA ILE A 14 -10.88 -2.42 -0.14
C ILE A 14 -11.25 -3.32 1.05
N PRO A 15 -12.55 -3.57 1.27
CA PRO A 15 -13.01 -4.33 2.45
C PRO A 15 -12.40 -5.73 2.56
N GLU A 16 -12.02 -6.33 1.45
CA GLU A 16 -11.37 -7.65 1.44
C GLU A 16 -10.05 -7.66 2.22
N LEU A 17 -9.42 -6.50 2.37
CA LEU A 17 -8.15 -6.37 3.08
C LEU A 17 -8.31 -6.12 4.58
N LYS A 18 -9.54 -6.05 5.08
CA LYS A 18 -9.75 -5.83 6.51
C LYS A 18 -9.18 -7.00 7.30
N GLY A 19 -8.25 -6.69 8.20
CA GLY A 19 -7.53 -7.72 8.96
C GLY A 19 -6.43 -8.42 8.17
N ARG A 20 -6.14 -7.98 6.93
CA ARG A 20 -5.11 -8.59 6.09
C ARG A 20 -3.98 -7.61 5.73
N LEU A 21 -3.91 -6.48 6.41
CA LEU A 21 -2.83 -5.50 6.28
C LEU A 21 -1.88 -5.63 7.45
N PHE A 22 -0.61 -5.88 7.16
CA PHE A 22 0.41 -6.13 8.18
C PHE A 22 1.57 -5.16 8.02
N PRO A 23 2.00 -4.50 9.10
CA PRO A 23 3.18 -3.62 9.04
C PRO A 23 4.46 -4.44 8.95
N VAL A 24 5.36 -4.00 8.08
CA VAL A 24 6.73 -4.51 7.92
C VAL A 24 6.80 -5.93 7.34
N LEU A 25 6.18 -6.92 7.99
CA LEU A 25 6.15 -8.30 7.50
C LEU A 25 4.97 -9.05 8.09
N THR A 26 4.65 -10.20 7.50
CA THR A 26 3.67 -11.12 8.05
C THR A 26 4.17 -12.56 7.96
N THR A 27 3.82 -13.36 8.94
CA THR A 27 4.02 -14.81 8.92
C THR A 27 2.73 -15.56 8.59
N ASP A 28 1.60 -14.86 8.52
CA ASP A 28 0.31 -15.46 8.18
C ASP A 28 0.03 -15.32 6.70
N ILE A 29 0.38 -16.34 5.94
CA ILE A 29 0.18 -16.41 4.50
C ILE A 29 -0.94 -17.38 4.11
N SER A 30 -1.81 -17.72 5.06
CA SER A 30 -2.95 -18.62 4.80
C SER A 30 -4.04 -17.97 3.96
N LYS A 31 -4.01 -16.65 3.83
CA LYS A 31 -4.92 -15.88 3.00
C LYS A 31 -4.14 -14.78 2.29
N LEU A 32 -4.73 -14.19 1.26
CA LEU A 32 -4.14 -13.03 0.61
C LEU A 32 -3.79 -11.97 1.66
N SER A 33 -2.58 -11.47 1.61
CA SER A 33 -2.06 -10.51 2.58
C SER A 33 -1.39 -9.35 1.88
N VAL A 34 -1.44 -8.17 2.49
CA VAL A 34 -0.71 -6.99 2.03
C VAL A 34 0.19 -6.53 3.17
N VAL A 35 1.46 -6.45 2.88
CA VAL A 35 2.45 -5.91 3.82
C VAL A 35 2.70 -4.45 3.43
N TYR A 36 2.62 -3.55 4.40
CA TYR A 36 2.89 -2.14 4.16
C TYR A 36 4.06 -1.67 5.00
N LEU A 37 4.81 -0.73 4.44
CA LEU A 37 5.93 -0.10 5.12
C LEU A 37 5.93 1.38 4.79
N LEU A 38 5.99 2.22 5.83
CA LEU A 38 6.11 3.67 5.68
C LEU A 38 7.50 4.09 6.10
N THR A 39 8.20 4.78 5.20
CA THR A 39 9.55 5.28 5.44
C THR A 39 9.55 6.79 5.23
N ASP A 40 9.93 7.55 6.26
CA ASP A 40 9.97 8.99 6.17
C ASP A 40 11.12 9.44 5.27
N ILE A 41 10.83 10.34 4.34
CA ILE A 41 11.82 10.93 3.44
C ILE A 41 12.16 12.34 3.90
N SER A 42 11.14 13.11 4.28
CA SER A 42 11.29 14.50 4.70
C SER A 42 10.31 14.80 5.84
N SER A 43 10.72 15.66 6.76
CA SER A 43 9.91 16.07 7.90
C SER A 43 9.60 17.56 7.90
N ASP A 44 9.61 18.20 6.74
CA ASP A 44 9.26 19.62 6.59
C ASP A 44 7.78 19.86 6.85
N HIS A 45 7.31 21.10 6.58
CA HIS A 45 5.93 21.51 6.82
C HIS A 45 4.92 20.55 6.13
N VAL A 46 5.16 20.23 4.86
CA VAL A 46 4.48 19.13 4.19
C VAL A 46 5.46 17.95 4.25
N LYS A 47 5.06 16.90 4.93
CA LYS A 47 5.91 15.73 5.12
C LYS A 47 5.87 14.84 3.88
N GLU A 48 6.98 14.14 3.65
CA GLU A 48 7.08 13.21 2.53
C GLU A 48 7.50 11.84 3.07
N SER A 49 6.75 10.82 2.70
CA SER A 49 7.02 9.44 3.10
C SER A 49 6.88 8.52 1.91
N GLN A 50 7.63 7.42 1.92
CA GLN A 50 7.46 6.35 0.95
C GLN A 50 6.58 5.27 1.54
N LEU A 51 5.49 4.96 0.84
CA LEU A 51 4.62 3.84 1.18
C LEU A 51 4.96 2.67 0.27
N THR A 52 5.40 1.58 0.85
CA THR A 52 5.63 0.33 0.12
C THR A 52 4.46 -0.60 0.38
N LEU A 53 3.86 -1.12 -0.68
CA LEU A 53 2.78 -2.09 -0.59
C LEU A 53 3.21 -3.36 -1.31
N ASN A 54 3.23 -4.47 -0.58
CA ASN A 54 3.58 -5.78 -1.13
C ASN A 54 2.41 -6.73 -0.97
N VAL A 55 1.81 -7.14 -2.10
CA VAL A 55 0.69 -8.08 -2.11
C VAL A 55 1.25 -9.49 -2.24
N ILE A 56 0.86 -10.37 -1.33
CA ILE A 56 1.39 -11.74 -1.23
C ILE A 56 0.24 -12.73 -1.27
N TRP A 57 0.24 -13.65 -2.24
CA TRP A 57 -0.75 -14.72 -2.33
C TRP A 57 -0.32 -15.77 -3.33
N SER A 58 -0.90 -16.96 -3.21
CA SER A 58 -0.61 -18.09 -4.11
C SER A 58 -1.28 -17.97 -5.48
N ASP A 59 -2.36 -17.20 -5.58
CA ASP A 59 -3.09 -17.02 -6.84
C ASP A 59 -2.66 -15.70 -7.49
N TYR A 60 -2.04 -15.80 -8.66
CA TYR A 60 -1.53 -14.64 -9.40
C TYR A 60 -2.63 -13.63 -9.75
N ASP A 61 -3.77 -14.12 -10.23
CA ASP A 61 -4.84 -13.24 -10.69
C ASP A 61 -5.46 -12.46 -9.52
N GLU A 62 -5.62 -13.09 -8.37
CA GLU A 62 -6.09 -12.41 -7.16
C GLU A 62 -5.09 -11.36 -6.69
N CYS A 63 -3.78 -11.67 -6.73
CA CYS A 63 -2.74 -10.70 -6.41
C CYS A 63 -2.83 -9.48 -7.32
N MET A 64 -2.97 -9.71 -8.63
CA MET A 64 -3.05 -8.62 -9.60
C MET A 64 -4.29 -7.78 -9.40
N GLU A 65 -5.41 -8.38 -9.05
CA GLU A 65 -6.64 -7.64 -8.79
C GLU A 65 -6.50 -6.71 -7.59
N ILE A 66 -5.95 -7.20 -6.49
CA ILE A 66 -5.72 -6.37 -5.30
C ILE A 66 -4.69 -5.28 -5.58
N HIS A 67 -3.62 -5.63 -6.27
CA HIS A 67 -2.62 -4.64 -6.69
C HIS A 67 -3.26 -3.52 -7.50
N ARG A 68 -4.14 -3.86 -8.45
CA ARG A 68 -4.84 -2.88 -9.29
C ARG A 68 -5.72 -1.97 -8.44
N LYS A 69 -6.45 -2.53 -7.48
CA LYS A 69 -7.28 -1.74 -6.57
C LYS A 69 -6.47 -0.76 -5.73
N LEU A 70 -5.32 -1.21 -5.22
CA LEU A 70 -4.42 -0.34 -4.46
C LEU A 70 -3.86 0.77 -5.36
N LYS A 71 -3.51 0.44 -6.59
CA LYS A 71 -3.01 1.43 -7.54
C LYS A 71 -4.08 2.49 -7.87
N GLU A 72 -5.33 2.09 -8.02
CA GLU A 72 -6.42 3.04 -8.25
C GLU A 72 -6.56 4.06 -7.11
N ILE A 73 -6.26 3.64 -5.87
CA ILE A 73 -6.34 4.51 -4.71
C ILE A 73 -5.12 5.44 -4.62
N PHE A 74 -3.92 4.92 -4.84
CA PHE A 74 -2.68 5.61 -4.51
C PHE A 74 -1.91 6.18 -5.71
N ALA A 75 -2.19 5.76 -6.93
CA ALA A 75 -1.56 6.35 -8.12
C ALA A 75 -2.40 7.56 -8.56
N MET A 76 -2.30 8.65 -7.82
CA MET A 76 -3.05 9.87 -8.08
C MET A 76 -2.30 10.74 -9.08
N GLU A 77 -3.04 11.48 -9.91
CA GLU A 77 -2.42 12.44 -10.82
C GLU A 77 -1.96 13.67 -10.04
N SER A 78 -0.97 14.37 -10.56
CA SER A 78 -0.33 15.48 -9.86
C SER A 78 -1.28 16.64 -9.53
N ASP A 79 -2.34 16.81 -10.31
CA ASP A 79 -3.33 17.86 -10.11
C ASP A 79 -4.53 17.42 -9.24
N THR A 80 -4.53 16.17 -8.78
CA THR A 80 -5.57 15.68 -7.88
C THR A 80 -5.45 16.36 -6.51
N PRO A 81 -6.56 16.85 -5.93
CA PRO A 81 -6.50 17.44 -4.59
C PRO A 81 -6.08 16.43 -3.53
N PHE A 82 -5.53 16.93 -2.44
CA PHE A 82 -5.24 16.10 -1.27
C PHE A 82 -6.52 15.46 -0.75
N VAL A 83 -6.42 14.20 -0.34
CA VAL A 83 -7.50 13.47 0.30
C VAL A 83 -7.41 13.70 1.80
N LYS A 84 -8.55 14.05 2.40
CA LYS A 84 -8.64 14.11 3.86
C LYS A 84 -9.25 12.81 4.38
N TYR A 85 -8.52 12.14 5.27
CA TYR A 85 -9.04 10.99 5.98
C TYR A 85 -8.67 11.11 7.46
N GLN A 86 -9.68 11.13 8.32
CA GLN A 86 -9.50 11.41 9.75
C GLN A 86 -8.72 12.73 9.92
N ASP A 87 -7.58 12.70 10.58
CA ASP A 87 -6.76 13.88 10.81
C ASP A 87 -5.64 14.06 9.79
N THR A 88 -5.58 13.19 8.78
CA THR A 88 -4.49 13.19 7.79
C THR A 88 -4.98 13.73 6.45
N TYR A 89 -4.22 14.67 5.89
CA TYR A 89 -4.34 15.10 4.49
C TYR A 89 -3.20 14.48 3.72
N PHE A 90 -3.49 13.83 2.62
CA PHE A 90 -2.41 13.22 1.83
C PHE A 90 -2.67 13.29 0.33
N HIS A 91 -1.57 13.26 -0.42
CA HIS A 91 -1.55 13.08 -1.87
C HIS A 91 -0.51 12.00 -2.16
N SER A 92 -0.86 11.06 -3.01
CA SER A 92 0.00 9.92 -3.31
C SER A 92 0.30 9.85 -4.80
N GLU A 93 1.54 9.54 -5.16
CA GLU A 93 1.93 9.31 -6.54
C GLU A 93 2.69 8.00 -6.63
N LEU A 94 2.45 7.24 -7.71
CA LEU A 94 3.22 6.03 -7.98
C LEU A 94 4.66 6.43 -8.30
N SER A 95 5.60 5.91 -7.51
CA SER A 95 7.01 6.18 -7.71
C SER A 95 7.66 5.11 -8.57
N SER A 96 7.57 3.87 -8.13
CA SER A 96 8.21 2.75 -8.84
C SER A 96 7.64 1.44 -8.33
N GLY A 97 8.19 0.35 -8.82
CA GLY A 97 7.84 -0.98 -8.33
C GLY A 97 8.30 -2.04 -9.31
N GLY A 98 8.56 -3.21 -8.76
CA GLY A 98 8.86 -4.38 -9.56
C GLY A 98 7.60 -4.98 -10.16
N GLY A 99 7.79 -5.94 -11.06
CA GLY A 99 6.71 -6.79 -11.50
C GLY A 99 6.38 -7.85 -10.47
N ALA A 100 5.54 -8.79 -10.86
CA ALA A 100 5.23 -9.92 -10.01
C ALA A 100 6.46 -10.85 -9.92
N LEU A 101 6.81 -11.25 -8.71
CA LEU A 101 7.87 -12.21 -8.44
C LEU A 101 7.26 -13.44 -7.78
N PHE A 102 7.73 -14.61 -8.20
CA PHE A 102 7.31 -15.84 -7.56
C PHE A 102 8.34 -16.24 -6.51
N ASN A 103 7.89 -16.38 -5.26
CA ASN A 103 8.73 -16.83 -4.16
C ASN A 103 8.65 -18.36 -4.08
N ASP A 104 9.70 -19.04 -4.53
CA ASP A 104 9.74 -20.51 -4.57
C ASP A 104 9.65 -21.14 -3.20
N ASP A 105 10.26 -20.55 -2.19
CA ASP A 105 10.27 -21.08 -0.84
C ASP A 105 8.87 -21.10 -0.22
N LEU A 106 8.09 -20.06 -0.48
CA LEU A 106 6.74 -19.94 0.05
C LEU A 106 5.66 -20.41 -0.91
N GLN A 107 6.02 -20.64 -2.19
CA GLN A 107 5.06 -20.95 -3.26
C GLN A 107 4.00 -19.84 -3.39
N MET A 108 4.44 -18.58 -3.33
CA MET A 108 3.59 -17.39 -3.34
C MET A 108 4.06 -16.39 -4.37
N TRP A 109 3.11 -15.67 -4.95
CA TRP A 109 3.38 -14.49 -5.76
C TRP A 109 3.50 -13.28 -4.86
N GLU A 110 4.42 -12.37 -5.20
CA GLU A 110 4.61 -11.10 -4.51
C GLU A 110 4.67 -9.98 -5.53
N ILE A 111 3.87 -8.94 -5.30
CA ILE A 111 3.84 -7.75 -6.16
C ILE A 111 4.09 -6.55 -5.27
N SER A 112 5.21 -5.87 -5.47
CA SER A 112 5.59 -4.69 -4.68
C SER A 112 5.49 -3.43 -5.52
N LYS A 113 4.91 -2.38 -4.94
CA LYS A 113 4.88 -1.04 -5.54
C LYS A 113 5.21 -0.01 -4.48
N TYR A 114 5.82 1.07 -4.93
CA TYR A 114 6.25 2.17 -4.06
C TYR A 114 5.50 3.43 -4.45
N TYR A 115 4.95 4.10 -3.44
CA TYR A 115 4.21 5.35 -3.62
C TYR A 115 4.85 6.42 -2.77
N ILE A 116 4.87 7.65 -3.26
CA ILE A 116 5.33 8.80 -2.48
C ILE A 116 4.10 9.52 -1.95
N LEU A 117 4.00 9.60 -0.63
CA LEU A 117 2.94 10.31 0.06
C LEU A 117 3.44 11.66 0.51
N ASN A 118 2.76 12.71 0.06
CA ASN A 118 2.90 14.04 0.65
C ASN A 118 1.73 14.20 1.61
N TRP A 119 2.02 14.50 2.86
CA TRP A 119 0.97 14.51 3.87
C TRP A 119 1.21 15.53 4.97
N ARG A 120 0.15 15.83 5.70
CA ARG A 120 0.18 16.73 6.84
C ARG A 120 -0.99 16.48 7.80
#